data_e5484c6598ebdaf7b36ddfd7da4e55cd
#
_entry.id   e5484c6598ebdaf7b36ddfd7da4e55cd
#
_cell.length_a   1.000
_cell.length_b   1.000
_cell.length_c   1.000
_cell.angle_alpha   90.00
_cell.angle_beta   90.00
_cell.angle_gamma   90.00
#
_symmetry.space_group_name_H-M   'P 1'
#
loop_
_entity.id
_entity.type
_entity.pdbx_description
1 polymer ?
#
loop_
_entity_poly.entity_id
_entity_poly.type
_entity_poly.pdbx_seq_one_letter_code
_entity_poly.pdbx_strand_id
1 'polypeptide(L)'
;MTVDLKANEVVLKACDSKHLVGEKKVKGKLIITNQRIYFITFEKNDTHHNMEIIPCNIKEIIYFNFMKIFPTGLNLIMRDGISSKFLVGKRNDFGLMINKMY
;
A
#
# COMPACT_ATOMS: atom_id res chain seq x y z
N MET A 1 -8.30 11.28 -10.10
CA MET A 1 -7.18 10.34 -9.89
C MET A 1 -7.60 8.98 -10.39
N THR A 2 -6.91 8.47 -11.39
CA THR A 2 -7.29 7.23 -12.05
C THR A 2 -6.10 6.28 -12.13
N VAL A 3 -6.38 4.99 -12.06
CA VAL A 3 -5.42 3.92 -12.27
C VAL A 3 -5.78 3.23 -13.57
N ASP A 4 -4.82 3.10 -14.48
CA ASP A 4 -5.03 2.37 -15.72
C ASP A 4 -5.00 0.87 -15.45
N LEU A 5 -6.18 0.26 -15.44
CA LEU A 5 -6.31 -1.16 -15.15
C LEU A 5 -5.89 -2.00 -16.38
N LYS A 6 -5.21 -3.11 -16.09
CA LYS A 6 -4.86 -4.10 -17.11
C LYS A 6 -6.08 -4.93 -17.50
N ALA A 7 -5.94 -5.72 -18.58
CA ALA A 7 -7.02 -6.63 -18.98
C ALA A 7 -7.34 -7.58 -17.81
N ASN A 8 -8.62 -7.78 -17.55
CA ASN A 8 -9.14 -8.62 -16.47
C ASN A 8 -8.73 -8.17 -15.06
N GLU A 9 -8.24 -6.95 -14.91
CA GLU A 9 -7.92 -6.40 -13.61
C GLU A 9 -9.15 -5.73 -13.00
N VAL A 10 -9.44 -6.06 -11.73
CA VAL A 10 -10.60 -5.54 -10.99
C VAL A 10 -10.12 -5.01 -9.64
N VAL A 11 -10.60 -3.83 -9.27
CA VAL A 11 -10.31 -3.26 -7.95
C VAL A 11 -11.09 -4.05 -6.89
N LEU A 12 -10.36 -4.62 -5.93
CA LEU A 12 -10.95 -5.39 -4.84
C LEU A 12 -11.20 -4.52 -3.61
N LYS A 13 -10.31 -3.59 -3.33
CA LYS A 13 -10.41 -2.72 -2.16
C LYS A 13 -9.60 -1.46 -2.38
N ALA A 14 -10.09 -0.34 -1.87
CA ALA A 14 -9.38 0.93 -1.91
C ALA A 14 -9.74 1.74 -0.67
N CYS A 15 -8.77 2.44 -0.10
CA CYS A 15 -9.03 3.38 0.99
C CYS A 15 -7.95 4.44 1.06
N ASP A 16 -8.26 5.52 1.75
CA ASP A 16 -7.29 6.57 2.03
C ASP A 16 -6.18 6.02 2.92
N SER A 17 -4.95 6.40 2.62
CA SER A 17 -3.77 5.91 3.30
C SER A 17 -2.71 7.00 3.36
N LYS A 18 -1.71 6.79 4.22
CA LYS A 18 -0.51 7.63 4.26
C LYS A 18 0.70 6.74 4.07
N HIS A 19 1.55 7.09 3.12
CA HIS A 19 2.82 6.40 2.91
C HIS A 19 3.89 7.11 3.73
N LEU A 20 4.56 6.36 4.59
CA LEU A 20 5.62 6.90 5.44
C LEU A 20 6.95 6.87 4.68
N VAL A 21 7.50 8.05 4.40
CA VAL A 21 8.79 8.20 3.72
C VAL A 21 9.71 8.99 4.64
N GLY A 22 10.57 8.30 5.39
CA GLY A 22 11.38 8.93 6.42
C GLY A 22 10.48 9.58 7.47
N GLU A 23 10.60 10.88 7.67
CA GLU A 23 9.76 11.64 8.59
C GLU A 23 8.51 12.22 7.92
N LYS A 24 8.39 12.04 6.60
CA LYS A 24 7.29 12.61 5.83
C LYS A 24 6.13 11.60 5.71
N LYS A 25 4.91 12.11 5.76
CA LYS A 25 3.71 11.33 5.48
C LYS A 25 3.10 11.83 4.17
N VAL A 26 3.04 10.96 3.18
CA VAL A 26 2.44 11.28 1.89
C VAL A 26 1.02 10.78 1.87
N LYS A 27 0.06 11.69 1.79
CA LYS A 27 -1.36 11.34 1.75
C LYS A 27 -1.74 10.84 0.37
N GLY A 28 -2.51 9.78 0.33
CA GLY A 28 -2.94 9.20 -0.94
C GLY A 28 -3.98 8.11 -0.73
N LYS A 29 -4.13 7.28 -1.74
CA LYS A 29 -5.05 6.16 -1.73
C LYS A 29 -4.30 4.87 -1.99
N LEU A 30 -4.52 3.87 -1.15
CA LEU A 30 -3.99 2.53 -1.34
C LEU A 30 -5.07 1.68 -2.01
N ILE A 31 -4.74 1.10 -3.15
CA ILE A 31 -5.68 0.36 -4.00
C ILE A 31 -5.15 -1.05 -4.20
N ILE A 32 -5.99 -2.04 -3.93
CA ILE A 32 -5.68 -3.44 -4.18
C ILE A 32 -6.57 -3.94 -5.32
N THR A 33 -5.94 -4.45 -6.36
CA THR A 33 -6.64 -5.14 -7.44
C THR A 33 -6.40 -6.65 -7.34
N ASN A 34 -7.00 -7.43 -8.22
CA ASN A 34 -6.74 -8.85 -8.28
C ASN A 34 -5.35 -9.20 -8.86
N GLN A 35 -4.57 -8.21 -9.29
CA GLN A 35 -3.27 -8.43 -9.93
C GLN A 35 -2.12 -7.69 -9.23
N ARG A 36 -2.37 -6.55 -8.58
CA ARG A 36 -1.31 -5.71 -8.03
C ARG A 36 -1.85 -4.75 -6.98
N ILE A 37 -0.93 -4.02 -6.36
CA ILE A 37 -1.23 -3.01 -5.34
C ILE A 37 -0.69 -1.67 -5.82
N TYR A 38 -1.48 -0.60 -5.65
CA TYR A 38 -1.08 0.76 -6.01
C TYR A 38 -1.17 1.67 -4.82
N PHE A 39 -0.24 2.61 -4.73
CA PHE A 39 -0.41 3.79 -3.92
C PHE A 39 -0.40 5.01 -4.84
N ILE A 40 -1.46 5.80 -4.81
CA ILE A 40 -1.61 7.00 -5.64
C ILE A 40 -1.72 8.20 -4.71
N THR A 41 -0.76 9.13 -4.81
CA THR A 41 -0.78 10.34 -3.98
C THR A 41 -1.91 11.28 -4.38
N PHE A 42 -2.47 12.00 -3.41
CA PHE A 42 -3.46 13.05 -3.66
C PHE A 42 -2.83 14.32 -4.25
N GLU A 43 -1.52 14.50 -4.07
CA GLU A 43 -0.81 15.66 -4.58
C GLU A 43 -0.48 15.49 -6.07
N LYS A 44 -1.10 16.29 -6.92
CA LYS A 44 -0.91 16.19 -8.37
C LYS A 44 0.54 16.45 -8.80
N ASN A 45 1.26 17.25 -8.00
CA ASN A 45 2.65 17.62 -8.31
C ASN A 45 3.67 16.63 -7.71
N ASP A 46 3.21 15.65 -6.95
CA ASP A 46 4.06 14.68 -6.26
C ASP A 46 3.88 13.27 -6.81
N THR A 47 3.69 13.15 -8.12
CA THR A 47 3.45 11.85 -8.76
C THR A 47 4.60 10.86 -8.62
N HIS A 48 5.80 11.34 -8.27
CA HIS A 48 6.94 10.45 -8.01
C HIS A 48 6.73 9.57 -6.77
N HIS A 49 5.78 9.90 -5.90
CA HIS A 49 5.39 9.05 -4.78
C HIS A 49 4.35 8.00 -5.15
N ASN A 50 3.79 8.06 -6.35
CA ASN A 50 2.93 6.99 -6.84
C ASN A 50 3.77 5.74 -7.04
N MET A 51 3.23 4.59 -6.61
CA MET A 51 3.98 3.34 -6.70
C MET A 51 3.08 2.18 -7.05
N GLU A 52 3.66 1.21 -7.71
CA GLU A 52 3.03 -0.05 -8.05
C GLU A 52 3.80 -1.16 -7.36
N ILE A 53 3.09 -2.05 -6.69
CA ILE A 53 3.69 -3.19 -5.99
C ILE A 53 3.17 -4.46 -6.63
N ILE A 54 4.08 -5.26 -7.16
CA ILE A 54 3.74 -6.56 -7.73
C ILE A 54 3.77 -7.59 -6.60
N PRO A 55 2.68 -8.33 -6.33
CA PRO A 55 2.61 -9.22 -5.16
C PRO A 55 3.73 -10.24 -5.08
N CYS A 56 4.18 -10.80 -6.19
CA CYS A 56 5.25 -11.80 -6.16
C CYS A 56 6.60 -11.23 -5.69
N ASN A 57 6.75 -9.91 -5.63
CA ASN A 57 7.95 -9.26 -5.11
C ASN A 57 7.87 -9.01 -3.60
N ILE A 58 6.76 -9.32 -2.96
CA ILE A 58 6.60 -9.17 -1.51
C ILE A 58 7.20 -10.39 -0.81
N LYS A 59 8.10 -10.13 0.14
CA LYS A 59 8.69 -11.18 0.97
C LYS A 59 7.81 -11.48 2.17
N GLU A 60 7.38 -10.43 2.87
CA GLU A 60 6.54 -10.56 4.05
C GLU A 60 5.77 -9.27 4.36
N ILE A 61 4.75 -9.39 5.18
CA ILE A 61 3.95 -8.26 5.68
C ILE A 61 4.15 -8.21 7.19
N ILE A 62 4.51 -7.02 7.69
CA ILE A 62 4.67 -6.79 9.13
C ILE A 62 3.68 -5.72 9.55
N TYR A 63 2.87 -6.02 10.55
CA TYR A 63 1.99 -5.05 11.18
C TYR A 63 2.75 -4.29 12.26
N PHE A 64 2.51 -2.99 12.37
CA PHE A 64 3.06 -2.20 13.46
C PHE A 64 2.02 -1.20 13.95
N ASN A 65 2.22 -0.70 15.16
CA ASN A 65 1.33 0.30 15.72
C ASN A 65 1.95 1.68 15.54
N PHE A 66 1.22 2.57 14.87
CA PHE A 66 1.67 3.94 14.69
C PHE A 66 1.69 4.65 16.04
N MET A 67 2.80 5.30 16.37
CA MET A 67 3.00 5.95 17.68
C MET A 67 2.75 5.01 18.85
N LYS A 68 2.94 3.70 18.65
CA LYS A 68 2.79 2.63 19.66
C LYS A 68 1.35 2.38 20.14
N ILE A 69 0.37 3.16 19.69
CA ILE A 69 -1.02 3.03 20.17
C ILE A 69 -2.04 2.85 19.05
N PHE A 70 -1.75 3.32 17.83
CA PHE A 70 -2.70 3.24 16.72
C PHE A 70 -2.44 2.01 15.87
N PRO A 71 -3.36 1.02 15.79
CA PRO A 71 -3.14 -0.22 15.03
C PRO A 71 -3.39 -0.01 13.54
N THR A 72 -2.67 0.93 12.92
CA THR A 72 -2.85 1.31 11.52
C THR A 72 -1.64 1.04 10.64
N GLY A 73 -0.52 0.59 11.20
CA GLY A 73 0.71 0.40 10.45
C GLY A 73 0.74 -0.90 9.65
N LEU A 74 1.12 -0.80 8.38
CA LEU A 74 1.28 -1.94 7.48
C LEU A 74 2.60 -1.76 6.74
N ASN A 75 3.55 -2.67 6.96
CA ASN A 75 4.87 -2.63 6.34
C ASN A 75 5.00 -3.79 5.35
N LEU A 76 5.17 -3.46 4.08
CA LEU A 76 5.40 -4.44 3.03
C LEU A 76 6.90 -4.53 2.77
N ILE A 77 7.48 -5.68 3.12
CA ILE A 77 8.90 -5.92 2.90
C ILE A 77 9.07 -6.67 1.59
N MET A 78 9.79 -6.05 0.66
CA MET A 78 10.04 -6.61 -0.65
C MET A 78 11.21 -7.60 -0.61
N ARG A 79 11.30 -8.46 -1.62
CA ARG A 79 12.37 -9.46 -1.71
C ARG A 79 13.75 -8.84 -1.87
N ASP A 80 13.84 -7.60 -2.37
CA ASP A 80 15.09 -6.85 -2.46
C ASP A 80 15.50 -6.17 -1.15
N GLY A 81 14.69 -6.31 -0.10
CA GLY A 81 14.97 -5.72 1.21
C GLY A 81 14.36 -4.34 1.44
N ILE A 82 13.74 -3.75 0.42
CA ILE A 82 13.10 -2.44 0.55
C ILE A 82 11.79 -2.58 1.33
N SER A 83 11.57 -1.69 2.28
CA SER A 83 10.33 -1.64 3.09
C SER A 83 9.46 -0.49 2.63
N SER A 84 8.16 -0.74 2.49
CA SER A 84 7.17 0.29 2.20
C SER A 84 6.14 0.32 3.32
N LYS A 85 6.12 1.40 4.09
CA LYS A 85 5.26 1.53 5.27
C LYS A 85 4.05 2.40 4.95
N PHE A 86 2.88 1.90 5.29
CA PHE A 86 1.61 2.61 5.08
C PHE A 86 0.82 2.67 6.37
N LEU A 87 0.06 3.76 6.55
CA LEU A 87 -0.93 3.86 7.62
C LEU A 87 -2.31 3.68 6.99
N VAL A 88 -3.01 2.62 7.40
CA VAL A 88 -4.28 2.21 6.81
C VAL A 88 -5.28 1.95 7.93
N GLY A 89 -6.46 2.56 7.87
CA GLY A 89 -7.46 2.40 8.92
C GLY A 89 -7.97 0.97 9.08
N LYS A 90 -8.00 0.19 8.00
CA LYS A 90 -8.43 -1.22 8.01
C LYS A 90 -7.27 -2.14 7.67
N ARG A 91 -6.17 -2.00 8.41
CA ARG A 91 -4.93 -2.72 8.08
C ARG A 91 -5.09 -4.24 8.05
N ASN A 92 -5.91 -4.81 8.95
CA ASN A 92 -6.10 -6.25 8.99
C ASN A 92 -6.76 -6.76 7.71
N ASP A 93 -7.77 -6.05 7.22
CA ASP A 93 -8.45 -6.42 5.97
C ASP A 93 -7.49 -6.32 4.78
N PHE A 94 -6.71 -5.23 4.71
CA PHE A 94 -5.72 -5.05 3.66
C PHE A 94 -4.63 -6.10 3.75
N GLY A 95 -4.10 -6.34 4.94
CA GLY A 95 -3.04 -7.32 5.15
C GLY A 95 -3.46 -8.73 4.76
N LEU A 96 -4.67 -9.14 5.15
CA LEU A 96 -5.20 -10.45 4.78
C LEU A 96 -5.38 -10.57 3.27
N MET A 97 -5.87 -9.52 2.62
CA MET A 97 -6.09 -9.53 1.19
C MET A 97 -4.76 -9.60 0.42
N ILE A 98 -3.78 -8.82 0.85
CA ILE A 98 -2.44 -8.84 0.25
C ILE A 98 -1.78 -10.20 0.47
N ASN A 99 -1.93 -10.78 1.66
CA ASN A 99 -1.33 -12.06 2.00
C ASN A 99 -1.82 -13.21 1.12
N LYS A 100 -2.99 -13.08 0.53
CA LYS A 100 -3.53 -14.07 -0.41
C LYS A 100 -2.95 -13.93 -1.81
N MET A 101 -2.23 -12.85 -2.10
CA MET A 101 -1.74 -12.54 -3.43
C MET A 101 -0.30 -12.99 -3.67
N TYR A 102 0.47 -13.26 -2.63
CA TYR A 102 1.89 -13.60 -2.79
C TYR A 102 2.28 -14.95 -2.21
#